data_699cee6b75f61b75eacffd57e8e138a6
#
_entry.id   699cee6b75f61b75eacffd57e8e138a6
#
_cell.length_a   1.000
_cell.length_b   1.000
_cell.length_c   1.000
_cell.angle_alpha   90.00
_cell.angle_beta   90.00
_cell.angle_gamma   90.00
#
_symmetry.space_group_name_H-M   'P 1'
#
loop_
_entity.id
_entity.type
_entity.pdbx_description
1 polymer ?
#
loop_
_entity_poly.entity_id
_entity_poly.type
_entity_poly.pdbx_seq_one_letter_code
_entity_poly.pdbx_strand_id
1 'polypeptide(L)'
;MRDTLVRIISIFLAIISVIISIVFLQNVFYNGNPFTIVNHRVLITDKDYEDEQIKKDDIIIVNQNIDSELKEDALIIYTTDKNKMAYGKVKSIDIENKTIDIVSKNEISTIKKSSVLGIYEFKIAKIGKYISFLRTLKGFILSLGVIFVILLIITSLSKIILFIKKLFTKKY
;
A
#
# COMPACT_ATOMS: atom_id res chain seq x y z
N MET A 1 -20.34 29.62 3.30
CA MET A 1 -19.43 28.78 4.09
C MET A 1 -19.83 27.30 4.12
N ARG A 2 -21.07 26.93 4.47
CA ARG A 2 -21.52 25.54 4.51
C ARG A 2 -21.50 24.83 3.14
N ASP A 3 -22.01 25.44 2.09
CA ASP A 3 -22.03 24.84 0.74
C ASP A 3 -20.62 24.61 0.20
N THR A 4 -19.70 25.51 0.58
CA THR A 4 -18.26 25.34 0.30
C THR A 4 -17.69 24.13 1.05
N LEU A 5 -18.04 23.93 2.32
CA LEU A 5 -17.61 22.78 3.10
C LEU A 5 -18.13 21.46 2.50
N VAL A 6 -19.41 21.40 2.15
CA VAL A 6 -20.01 20.21 1.51
C VAL A 6 -19.30 19.89 0.19
N ARG A 7 -19.01 20.90 -0.63
CA ARG A 7 -18.25 20.71 -1.88
C ARG A 7 -16.85 20.17 -1.64
N ILE A 8 -16.11 20.73 -0.65
CA ILE A 8 -14.77 20.26 -0.30
C ILE A 8 -14.80 18.79 0.13
N ILE A 9 -15.74 18.42 1.03
CA ILE A 9 -15.88 17.04 1.49
C ILE A 9 -16.24 16.11 0.32
N SER A 10 -17.14 16.52 -0.57
CA SER A 10 -17.53 15.71 -1.74
C SER A 10 -16.36 15.49 -2.69
N ILE A 11 -15.54 16.51 -2.94
CA ILE A 11 -14.32 16.40 -3.76
C ILE A 11 -13.34 15.42 -3.10
N PHE A 12 -13.11 15.54 -1.79
CA PHE A 12 -12.22 14.66 -1.05
C PHE A 12 -12.68 13.19 -1.12
N LEU A 13 -13.98 12.93 -0.94
CA LEU A 13 -14.55 11.59 -1.07
C LEU A 13 -14.46 11.05 -2.51
N ALA A 14 -14.61 11.91 -3.52
CA ALA A 14 -14.41 11.53 -4.91
C ALA A 14 -12.95 11.10 -5.18
N ILE A 15 -11.97 11.85 -4.65
CA ILE A 15 -10.55 11.49 -4.76
C ILE A 15 -10.29 10.13 -4.10
N ILE A 16 -10.83 9.89 -2.90
CA ILE A 16 -10.69 8.59 -2.20
C ILE A 16 -11.30 7.47 -3.06
N SER A 17 -12.47 7.69 -3.67
CA SER A 17 -13.11 6.69 -4.54
C SER A 17 -12.24 6.34 -5.75
N VAL A 18 -11.58 7.34 -6.35
CA VAL A 18 -10.64 7.12 -7.45
C VAL A 18 -9.44 6.29 -6.99
N ILE A 19 -8.85 6.61 -5.83
CA ILE A 19 -7.71 5.85 -5.27
C ILE A 19 -8.11 4.39 -5.02
N ILE A 20 -9.27 4.14 -4.40
CA ILE A 20 -9.79 2.80 -4.16
C ILE A 20 -9.96 2.04 -5.48
N SER A 21 -10.49 2.71 -6.51
CA SER A 21 -10.69 2.11 -7.83
C SER A 21 -9.35 1.75 -8.49
N ILE A 22 -8.34 2.61 -8.37
CA ILE A 22 -6.99 2.34 -8.87
C ILE A 22 -6.40 1.10 -8.18
N VAL A 23 -6.49 1.01 -6.85
CA VAL A 23 -5.98 -0.12 -6.06
C VAL A 23 -6.66 -1.44 -6.47
N PHE A 24 -7.97 -1.41 -6.70
CA PHE A 24 -8.71 -2.60 -7.14
C PHE A 24 -8.35 -2.99 -8.58
N LEU A 25 -8.41 -2.05 -9.52
CA LEU A 25 -8.10 -2.30 -10.93
C LEU A 25 -6.69 -2.82 -11.11
N GLN A 26 -5.75 -2.30 -10.35
CA GLN A 26 -4.38 -2.78 -10.37
C GLN A 26 -4.28 -4.26 -9.99
N ASN A 27 -5.04 -4.71 -8.97
CA ASN A 27 -5.08 -6.13 -8.63
C ASN A 27 -5.66 -6.99 -9.75
N VAL A 28 -6.67 -6.48 -10.47
CA VAL A 28 -7.31 -7.19 -11.59
C VAL A 28 -6.36 -7.28 -12.80
N PHE A 29 -5.71 -6.17 -13.18
CA PHE A 29 -4.86 -6.14 -14.38
C PHE A 29 -3.48 -6.77 -14.18
N TYR A 30 -2.93 -6.69 -12.98
CA TYR A 30 -1.59 -7.19 -12.69
C TYR A 30 -1.58 -8.50 -11.90
N ASN A 31 -2.72 -9.18 -11.76
CA ASN A 31 -2.85 -10.49 -11.10
C ASN A 31 -2.20 -10.52 -9.70
N GLY A 32 -2.38 -9.46 -8.93
CA GLY A 32 -1.82 -9.35 -7.58
C GLY A 32 -0.33 -9.05 -7.51
N ASN A 33 0.33 -8.85 -8.64
CA ASN A 33 1.74 -8.47 -8.65
C ASN A 33 1.97 -7.15 -7.90
N PRO A 34 3.12 -7.00 -7.24
CA PRO A 34 3.42 -5.80 -6.47
C PRO A 34 3.40 -4.55 -7.36
N PHE A 35 2.89 -3.46 -6.81
CA PHE A 35 2.85 -2.18 -7.48
C PHE A 35 4.25 -1.57 -7.56
N THR A 36 4.64 -1.14 -8.74
CA THR A 36 5.91 -0.45 -8.99
C THR A 36 5.63 0.97 -9.42
N ILE A 37 6.21 1.94 -8.70
CA ILE A 37 6.20 3.37 -9.08
C ILE A 37 7.64 3.81 -9.17
N VAL A 38 8.09 4.23 -10.34
CA VAL A 38 9.41 4.84 -10.56
C VAL A 38 10.51 4.12 -9.76
N ASN A 39 10.84 2.89 -10.13
CA ASN A 39 11.87 2.04 -9.49
C ASN A 39 11.60 1.62 -8.02
N HIS A 40 10.43 1.97 -7.47
CA HIS A 40 10.03 1.53 -6.13
C HIS A 40 8.91 0.50 -6.22
N ARG A 41 9.08 -0.62 -5.54
CA ARG A 41 8.08 -1.68 -5.46
C ARG A 41 7.45 -1.69 -4.08
N VAL A 42 6.12 -1.79 -4.07
CA VAL A 42 5.32 -1.85 -2.85
C VAL A 42 4.99 -3.31 -2.55
N LEU A 43 5.48 -3.83 -1.45
CA LEU A 43 5.26 -5.20 -1.00
C LEU A 43 4.37 -5.20 0.25
N ILE A 44 3.54 -6.22 0.41
CA ILE A 44 2.76 -6.45 1.63
C ILE A 44 3.30 -7.71 2.29
N THR A 45 3.64 -7.62 3.57
CA THR A 45 4.19 -8.75 4.32
C THR A 45 3.10 -9.74 4.71
N ASP A 46 3.37 -11.01 4.51
CA ASP A 46 2.47 -12.13 4.84
C ASP A 46 2.68 -12.70 6.24
N LYS A 47 3.79 -12.36 6.89
CA LYS A 47 4.20 -12.86 8.21
C LYS A 47 5.03 -11.85 8.97
N ASP A 48 5.27 -12.13 10.24
CA ASP A 48 6.18 -11.36 11.09
C ASP A 48 7.65 -11.75 10.80
N TYR A 49 8.50 -10.72 10.78
CA TYR A 49 9.96 -10.84 10.66
C TYR A 49 10.60 -10.21 11.90
N GLU A 50 10.96 -11.05 12.88
CA GLU A 50 11.30 -10.62 14.25
C GLU A 50 12.54 -9.71 14.31
N ASP A 51 13.57 -10.02 13.52
CA ASP A 51 14.87 -9.33 13.60
C ASP A 51 14.84 -7.89 13.11
N GLU A 52 13.86 -7.51 12.24
CA GLU A 52 13.79 -6.19 11.60
C GLU A 52 12.52 -5.41 11.97
N GLN A 53 11.83 -5.86 13.01
CA GLN A 53 10.55 -5.23 13.44
C GLN A 53 9.50 -5.14 12.32
N ILE A 54 9.67 -5.88 11.24
CA ILE A 54 8.70 -5.97 10.14
C ILE A 54 7.63 -6.98 10.55
N LYS A 55 6.37 -6.54 10.60
CA LYS A 55 5.26 -7.38 11.03
C LYS A 55 4.35 -7.73 9.85
N LYS A 56 3.56 -8.77 10.05
CA LYS A 56 2.49 -9.11 9.12
C LYS A 56 1.61 -7.90 8.85
N ASP A 57 1.18 -7.77 7.60
CA ASP A 57 0.35 -6.67 7.11
C ASP A 57 1.07 -5.29 7.11
N ASP A 58 2.40 -5.24 7.29
CA ASP A 58 3.14 -4.04 6.99
C ASP A 58 3.29 -3.89 5.46
N ILE A 59 3.30 -2.66 4.99
CA ILE A 59 3.71 -2.33 3.63
C ILE A 59 5.19 -2.01 3.66
N ILE A 60 5.96 -2.65 2.78
CA ILE A 60 7.39 -2.38 2.60
C ILE A 60 7.58 -1.70 1.26
N ILE A 61 8.33 -0.61 1.26
CA ILE A 61 8.80 0.05 0.05
C ILE A 61 10.24 -0.38 -0.19
N VAL A 62 10.49 -0.93 -1.37
CA VAL A 62 11.82 -1.36 -1.79
C VAL A 62 12.22 -0.68 -3.09
N ASN A 63 13.49 -0.30 -3.17
CA ASN A 63 14.10 0.25 -4.37
C ASN A 63 14.59 -0.88 -5.28
N GLN A 64 14.23 -0.80 -6.56
CA GLN A 64 14.60 -1.80 -7.57
C GLN A 64 15.91 -1.50 -8.29
N ASN A 65 16.58 -0.39 -8.00
CA ASN A 65 17.89 -0.03 -8.56
C ASN A 65 19.01 -0.86 -7.93
N ILE A 66 18.89 -2.19 -8.00
CA ILE A 66 19.81 -3.12 -7.35
C ILE A 66 21.24 -2.97 -7.92
N ASP A 67 21.36 -2.70 -9.21
CA ASP A 67 22.68 -2.62 -9.87
C ASP A 67 23.53 -1.44 -9.41
N SER A 68 22.91 -0.32 -9.10
CA SER A 68 23.61 0.92 -8.72
C SER A 68 23.65 1.19 -7.21
N GLU A 69 22.72 0.64 -6.46
CA GLU A 69 22.51 1.02 -5.05
C GLU A 69 22.76 -0.12 -4.05
N LEU A 70 22.96 -1.36 -4.54
CA LEU A 70 23.24 -2.48 -3.67
C LEU A 70 24.64 -2.35 -3.04
N LYS A 71 24.69 -2.32 -1.70
CA LYS A 71 25.91 -2.20 -0.90
C LYS A 71 25.93 -3.27 0.20
N GLU A 72 27.10 -3.50 0.76
CA GLU A 72 27.23 -4.27 2.00
C GLU A 72 26.41 -3.62 3.11
N ASP A 73 25.91 -4.41 4.03
CA ASP A 73 24.98 -4.05 5.11
C ASP A 73 23.61 -3.57 4.67
N ALA A 74 23.31 -3.46 3.36
CA ALA A 74 21.97 -3.13 2.88
C ALA A 74 20.98 -4.24 3.26
N LEU A 75 19.82 -3.84 3.76
CA LEU A 75 18.70 -4.77 3.97
C LEU A 75 17.99 -5.00 2.65
N ILE A 76 17.90 -6.23 2.20
CA ILE A 76 17.23 -6.60 0.95
C ILE A 76 16.03 -7.51 1.20
N ILE A 77 15.04 -7.38 0.34
CA ILE A 77 13.92 -8.30 0.27
C ILE A 77 14.12 -9.19 -0.95
N TYR A 78 13.99 -10.49 -0.78
CA TYR A 78 14.22 -11.47 -1.85
C TYR A 78 13.17 -12.58 -1.83
N THR A 79 13.10 -13.33 -2.92
CA THR A 79 12.23 -14.51 -3.05
C THR A 79 13.05 -15.77 -2.82
N THR A 80 12.62 -16.63 -1.92
CA THR A 80 13.21 -17.96 -1.69
C THR A 80 12.80 -18.94 -2.81
N ASP A 81 13.48 -20.08 -2.91
CA ASP A 81 13.15 -21.16 -3.88
C ASP A 81 11.72 -21.68 -3.75
N LYS A 82 11.09 -21.52 -2.58
CA LYS A 82 9.67 -21.85 -2.34
C LYS A 82 8.70 -20.72 -2.70
N ASN A 83 9.18 -19.73 -3.44
CA ASN A 83 8.41 -18.55 -3.86
C ASN A 83 7.85 -17.74 -2.67
N LYS A 84 8.52 -17.78 -1.52
CA LYS A 84 8.17 -17.01 -0.34
C LYS A 84 9.08 -15.80 -0.19
N MET A 85 8.51 -14.70 0.24
CA MET A 85 9.27 -13.50 0.55
C MET A 85 10.12 -13.72 1.81
N ALA A 86 11.37 -13.28 1.74
CA ALA A 86 12.31 -13.28 2.84
C ALA A 86 13.15 -11.98 2.80
N TYR A 87 13.90 -11.72 3.86
CA TYR A 87 14.79 -10.59 3.97
C TYR A 87 16.14 -11.02 4.54
N GLY A 88 17.16 -10.22 4.30
CA GLY A 88 18.49 -10.43 4.84
C GLY A 88 19.38 -9.23 4.61
N LYS A 89 20.39 -9.08 5.44
CA LYS A 89 21.44 -8.08 5.24
C LYS A 89 22.51 -8.62 4.29
N VAL A 90 22.90 -7.80 3.33
CA VAL A 90 23.97 -8.12 2.40
C VAL A 90 25.29 -8.18 3.17
N LYS A 91 25.99 -9.30 3.07
CA LYS A 91 27.32 -9.49 3.63
C LYS A 91 28.42 -9.26 2.59
N SER A 92 28.23 -9.82 1.39
CA SER A 92 29.14 -9.67 0.27
C SER A 92 28.40 -9.82 -1.05
N ILE A 93 28.96 -9.26 -2.11
CA ILE A 93 28.40 -9.30 -3.46
C ILE A 93 29.43 -9.90 -4.40
N ASP A 94 29.08 -11.02 -5.03
CA ASP A 94 29.87 -11.66 -6.07
C ASP A 94 29.32 -11.24 -7.44
N ILE A 95 30.01 -10.33 -8.10
CA ILE A 95 29.60 -9.77 -9.40
C ILE A 95 29.78 -10.81 -10.51
N GLU A 96 30.82 -11.63 -10.45
CA GLU A 96 31.15 -12.62 -11.48
C GLU A 96 30.08 -13.72 -11.53
N ASN A 97 29.73 -14.28 -10.37
CA ASN A 97 28.75 -15.35 -10.25
C ASN A 97 27.29 -14.83 -10.16
N LYS A 98 27.09 -13.51 -10.08
CA LYS A 98 25.78 -12.89 -9.87
C LYS A 98 25.06 -13.41 -8.64
N THR A 99 25.81 -13.61 -7.55
CA THR A 99 25.31 -14.06 -6.26
C THR A 99 25.55 -13.03 -5.17
N ILE A 100 24.81 -13.14 -4.09
CA ILE A 100 24.88 -12.26 -2.94
C ILE A 100 24.84 -13.15 -1.70
N ASP A 101 25.83 -12.99 -0.84
CA ASP A 101 25.80 -13.59 0.48
C ASP A 101 25.01 -12.68 1.41
N ILE A 102 24.07 -13.26 2.10
CA ILE A 102 23.19 -12.55 3.02
C ILE A 102 23.26 -13.19 4.41
N VAL A 103 23.06 -12.34 5.41
CA VAL A 103 22.86 -12.78 6.80
C VAL A 103 21.38 -12.63 7.12
N SER A 104 20.75 -13.73 7.48
CA SER A 104 19.37 -13.77 7.97
C SER A 104 19.32 -14.71 9.17
N LYS A 105 18.79 -14.27 10.31
CA LYS A 105 18.72 -15.05 11.55
C LYS A 105 20.05 -15.65 12.00
N ASN A 106 21.15 -14.89 11.89
CA ASN A 106 22.52 -15.33 12.18
C ASN A 106 23.05 -16.47 11.30
N GLU A 107 22.35 -16.83 10.24
CA GLU A 107 22.81 -17.79 9.24
C GLU A 107 23.22 -17.04 7.96
N ILE A 108 24.33 -17.49 7.37
CA ILE A 108 24.80 -16.98 6.08
C ILE A 108 24.24 -17.88 5.00
N SER A 109 23.60 -17.28 4.01
CA SER A 109 23.11 -17.99 2.84
C SER A 109 23.45 -17.22 1.56
N THR A 110 23.74 -17.96 0.49
CA THR A 110 24.02 -17.38 -0.82
C THR A 110 22.75 -17.41 -1.66
N ILE A 111 22.36 -16.29 -2.22
CA ILE A 111 21.20 -16.16 -3.09
C ILE A 111 21.62 -15.63 -4.47
N LYS A 112 20.80 -15.89 -5.48
CA LYS A 112 20.98 -15.30 -6.80
C LYS A 112 20.53 -13.83 -6.79
N LYS A 113 21.29 -12.96 -7.45
CA LYS A 113 20.91 -11.54 -7.60
C LYS A 113 19.52 -11.37 -8.23
N SER A 114 19.14 -12.27 -9.14
CA SER A 114 17.81 -12.26 -9.79
C SER A 114 16.64 -12.57 -8.85
N SER A 115 16.88 -13.15 -7.69
CA SER A 115 15.84 -13.40 -6.68
C SER A 115 15.56 -12.18 -5.79
N VAL A 116 16.38 -11.14 -5.87
CA VAL A 116 16.20 -9.91 -5.09
C VAL A 116 15.04 -9.11 -5.65
N LEU A 117 14.08 -8.80 -4.79
CA LEU A 117 12.91 -7.98 -5.12
C LEU A 117 13.22 -6.49 -5.04
N GLY A 118 14.16 -6.11 -4.18
CA GLY A 118 14.62 -4.74 -4.02
C GLY A 118 15.36 -4.51 -2.69
N ILE A 119 15.94 -3.33 -2.56
CA ILE A 119 16.60 -2.84 -1.36
C ILE A 119 15.54 -2.18 -0.48
N TYR A 120 15.48 -2.57 0.80
CA TYR A 120 14.54 -2.00 1.75
C TYR A 120 14.84 -0.52 1.99
N GLU A 121 13.81 0.31 1.95
CA GLU A 121 13.90 1.74 2.28
C GLU A 121 13.15 2.07 3.56
N PHE A 122 11.85 1.81 3.57
CA PHE A 122 11.01 2.05 4.75
C PHE A 122 9.75 1.18 4.74
N LYS A 123 9.07 1.18 5.86
CA LYS A 123 7.79 0.47 6.01
C LYS A 123 6.67 1.40 6.49
N ILE A 124 5.45 1.04 6.16
CA ILE A 124 4.23 1.63 6.68
C ILE A 124 3.48 0.53 7.45
N ALA A 125 3.41 0.71 8.77
CA ALA A 125 2.90 -0.35 9.64
C ALA A 125 1.39 -0.56 9.49
N LYS A 126 0.97 -1.83 9.47
CA LYS A 126 -0.43 -2.29 9.61
C LYS A 126 -1.43 -1.83 8.53
N ILE A 127 -1.01 -1.16 7.49
CA ILE A 127 -1.90 -0.68 6.42
C ILE A 127 -2.15 -1.78 5.37
N GLY A 128 -1.26 -2.75 5.24
CA GLY A 128 -1.34 -3.80 4.23
C GLY A 128 -2.65 -4.59 4.25
N LYS A 129 -3.22 -4.86 5.44
CA LYS A 129 -4.51 -5.56 5.56
C LYS A 129 -5.67 -4.78 4.89
N TYR A 130 -5.66 -3.44 5.00
CA TYR A 130 -6.69 -2.61 4.36
C TYR A 130 -6.52 -2.59 2.85
N ILE A 131 -5.27 -2.49 2.37
CA ILE A 131 -4.96 -2.58 0.94
C ILE A 131 -5.35 -3.95 0.39
N SER A 132 -5.01 -5.03 1.10
CA SER A 132 -5.40 -6.40 0.73
C SER A 132 -6.92 -6.56 0.67
N PHE A 133 -7.65 -5.98 1.63
CA PHE A 133 -9.12 -5.97 1.61
C PHE A 133 -9.67 -5.20 0.40
N LEU A 134 -9.16 -3.99 0.13
CA LEU A 134 -9.59 -3.17 -1.01
C LEU A 134 -9.32 -3.82 -2.37
N ARG A 135 -8.33 -4.70 -2.45
CA ARG A 135 -8.04 -5.51 -3.66
C ARG A 135 -9.08 -6.58 -3.92
N THR A 136 -9.88 -6.99 -2.94
CA THR A 136 -10.96 -7.95 -3.15
C THR A 136 -12.20 -7.27 -3.72
N LEU A 137 -12.99 -8.00 -4.53
CA LEU A 137 -14.25 -7.48 -5.07
C LEU A 137 -15.21 -7.06 -3.95
N LYS A 138 -15.28 -7.84 -2.86
CA LYS A 138 -16.12 -7.51 -1.68
C LYS A 138 -15.66 -6.22 -1.02
N GLY A 139 -14.35 -6.08 -0.78
CA GLY A 139 -13.78 -4.89 -0.17
C GLY A 139 -13.98 -3.64 -1.02
N PHE A 140 -13.80 -3.76 -2.34
CA PHE A 140 -14.03 -2.68 -3.29
C PHE A 140 -15.49 -2.19 -3.26
N ILE A 141 -16.46 -3.11 -3.44
CA ILE A 141 -17.89 -2.76 -3.44
C ILE A 141 -18.31 -2.17 -2.09
N LEU A 142 -17.88 -2.78 -0.97
CA LEU A 142 -18.22 -2.27 0.35
C LEU A 142 -17.68 -0.87 0.57
N SER A 143 -16.44 -0.61 0.21
CA SER A 143 -15.80 0.70 0.39
C SER A 143 -16.48 1.80 -0.42
N LEU A 144 -16.80 1.53 -1.68
CA LEU A 144 -17.57 2.48 -2.50
C LEU A 144 -18.99 2.68 -1.98
N GLY A 145 -19.63 1.62 -1.50
CA GLY A 145 -20.95 1.68 -0.85
C GLY A 145 -20.96 2.60 0.37
N VAL A 146 -19.96 2.48 1.25
CA VAL A 146 -19.81 3.35 2.42
C VAL A 146 -19.65 4.81 2.00
N ILE A 147 -18.80 5.10 1.01
CA ILE A 147 -18.60 6.47 0.50
C ILE A 147 -19.91 7.03 -0.07
N PHE A 148 -20.65 6.21 -0.83
CA PHE A 148 -21.93 6.61 -1.39
C PHE A 148 -22.95 6.94 -0.28
N VAL A 149 -23.06 6.14 0.76
CA VAL A 149 -23.95 6.40 1.89
C VAL A 149 -23.56 7.69 2.61
N ILE A 150 -22.26 7.94 2.83
CA ILE A 150 -21.78 9.20 3.43
C ILE A 150 -22.18 10.40 2.57
N LEU A 151 -22.01 10.32 1.25
CA LEU A 151 -22.44 11.39 0.32
C LEU A 151 -23.95 11.64 0.38
N LEU A 152 -24.77 10.58 0.44
CA LEU A 152 -26.22 10.71 0.60
C LEU A 152 -26.60 11.40 1.91
N ILE A 153 -25.95 11.03 3.03
CA ILE A 153 -26.21 11.66 4.33
C ILE A 153 -25.86 13.15 4.28
N ILE A 154 -24.67 13.51 3.77
CA ILE A 154 -24.20 14.90 3.71
C ILE A 154 -25.13 15.75 2.84
N THR A 155 -25.54 15.26 1.68
CA THR A 155 -26.41 15.98 0.75
C THR A 155 -27.83 16.12 1.30
N SER A 156 -28.37 15.07 1.95
CA SER A 156 -29.69 15.08 2.57
C SER A 156 -29.76 16.04 3.78
N LEU A 157 -28.78 16.00 4.67
CA LEU A 157 -28.67 16.93 5.80
C LEU A 157 -28.61 18.38 5.31
N SER A 158 -27.86 18.65 4.25
CA SER A 158 -27.78 19.99 3.66
C SER A 158 -29.14 20.49 3.18
N LYS A 159 -29.95 19.65 2.54
CA LYS A 159 -31.32 19.99 2.09
C LYS A 159 -32.26 20.23 3.26
N ILE A 160 -32.23 19.37 4.27
CA ILE A 160 -33.07 19.48 5.47
C ILE A 160 -32.80 20.80 6.20
N ILE A 161 -31.54 21.14 6.42
CA ILE A 161 -31.15 22.39 7.09
C ILE A 161 -31.59 23.61 6.27
N LEU A 162 -31.47 23.58 4.92
CA LEU A 162 -31.97 24.64 4.05
C LEU A 162 -33.49 24.79 4.16
N PHE A 163 -34.23 23.69 4.18
CA PHE A 163 -35.67 23.67 4.33
C PHE A 163 -36.11 24.30 5.66
N ILE A 164 -35.49 23.88 6.78
CA ILE A 164 -35.76 24.45 8.10
C ILE A 164 -35.47 25.94 8.12
N LYS A 165 -34.30 26.37 7.60
CA LYS A 165 -33.98 27.82 7.52
C LYS A 165 -35.00 28.60 6.74
N LYS A 166 -35.51 28.08 5.63
CA LYS A 166 -36.55 28.73 4.79
C LYS A 166 -37.89 28.85 5.53
N LEU A 167 -38.22 27.87 6.39
CA LEU A 167 -39.45 27.93 7.23
C LEU A 167 -39.36 29.06 8.26
N PHE A 168 -38.18 29.21 8.91
CA PHE A 168 -37.98 30.23 9.93
C PHE A 168 -37.83 31.66 9.36
N THR A 169 -37.26 31.80 8.15
CA THR A 169 -37.08 33.12 7.50
C THR A 169 -38.38 33.65 6.86
N LYS A 170 -39.42 32.83 6.64
CA LYS A 170 -40.69 33.21 6.05
C LYS A 170 -41.70 33.77 7.10
N LYS A 171 -41.30 33.85 8.38
CA LYS A 171 -42.16 34.24 9.50
C LYS A 171 -41.93 35.68 9.98
N TYR A 172 -41.12 36.50 9.23
CA TYR A 172 -40.94 37.91 9.51
C TYR A 172 -41.11 38.73 8.25
#